data_944ba835647195c805893359e10f2fd5
#
_entry.id   944ba835647195c805893359e10f2fd5
#
_cell.length_a   1.000
_cell.length_b   1.000
_cell.length_c   1.000
_cell.angle_alpha   90.00
_cell.angle_beta   90.00
_cell.angle_gamma   90.00
#
_symmetry.space_group_name_H-M   'P 1'
#
loop_
_entity.id
_entity.type
_entity.pdbx_description
1 polymer ?
#
loop_
_entity_poly.entity_id
_entity_poly.type
_entity_poly.pdbx_seq_one_letter_code
_entity_poly.pdbx_strand_id
1 'polypeptide(L)'
;MSYVSEQLEHLKELNSNEPEFIQAATEVLTTLEPVIEANPQYEAAGILERLTEPERQIMFRVPWVDDNGKVHVNRGYRVQFNSAIGPYKGGLRLHPSVNLGIIKFLGFEQILKNSLTGLPIGGGKGGSDFDPKGKSDREIMVFCQSFMTELYRHIGADTDVPAGDIGVGGREIGYLYGQYKRIRNCYEGVLTGKGLTYGGSLARTEATGYGLLYFTDAMMKKNGMDIKGKTVVISGAGNVAIYATEKAQQLGAKVVTMSDSTGWIYDAEGIDLAAVKEIKEVKRARLTEYKKYRPNSEYHEGKGVWTVPCDVALPCATQNELNEEDAKTLVKNGVQVVAEGANMPSTIEATNVFQQAGILFAPGKAANAGGVATSALEMSQNSERLSWSFEEVDAKLKGIMENIFANVDAAAEKYGHSKNYVMGANIAGFVKVADAMLAQGIV
;
A
#
# COMPACT_ATOMS: atom_id res chain seq x y z
N MET A 1 -17.51 11.75 27.74
CA MET A 1 -16.49 11.31 26.75
C MET A 1 -17.01 11.71 25.38
N SER A 2 -16.14 11.91 24.39
CA SER A 2 -16.59 12.11 23.01
C SER A 2 -17.01 10.76 22.41
N TYR A 3 -17.83 10.80 21.35
CA TYR A 3 -18.25 9.61 20.63
C TYR A 3 -17.05 8.78 20.15
N VAL A 4 -15.99 9.42 19.65
CA VAL A 4 -14.74 8.75 19.26
C VAL A 4 -14.12 8.02 20.45
N SER A 5 -14.03 8.66 21.62
CA SER A 5 -13.45 8.04 22.83
C SER A 5 -14.26 6.84 23.31
N GLU A 6 -15.58 6.95 23.30
CA GLU A 6 -16.48 5.86 23.69
C GLU A 6 -16.35 4.67 22.75
N GLN A 7 -16.30 4.93 21.45
CA GLN A 7 -16.11 3.88 20.45
C GLN A 7 -14.73 3.22 20.57
N LEU A 8 -13.67 3.96 20.86
CA LEU A 8 -12.34 3.40 21.08
C LEU A 8 -12.28 2.47 22.31
N GLU A 9 -12.93 2.84 23.41
CA GLU A 9 -13.00 1.95 24.59
C GLU A 9 -13.78 0.67 24.27
N HIS A 10 -14.93 0.79 23.62
CA HIS A 10 -15.72 -0.36 23.20
C HIS A 10 -14.94 -1.29 22.26
N LEU A 11 -14.22 -0.71 21.29
CA LEU A 11 -13.39 -1.47 20.36
C LEU A 11 -12.27 -2.25 21.07
N LYS A 12 -11.62 -1.65 22.07
CA LYS A 12 -10.57 -2.31 22.88
C LYS A 12 -11.14 -3.48 23.69
N GLU A 13 -12.34 -3.35 24.24
CA GLU A 13 -13.01 -4.42 24.97
C GLU A 13 -13.34 -5.60 24.05
N LEU A 14 -13.93 -5.34 22.88
CA LEU A 14 -14.33 -6.37 21.93
C LEU A 14 -13.14 -7.09 21.29
N ASN A 15 -12.03 -6.40 21.08
CA ASN A 15 -10.90 -6.90 20.29
C ASN A 15 -9.62 -7.06 21.11
N SER A 16 -9.74 -7.38 22.41
CA SER A 16 -8.59 -7.44 23.33
C SER A 16 -7.44 -8.37 22.89
N ASN A 17 -7.72 -9.33 22.01
CA ASN A 17 -6.74 -10.26 21.43
C ASN A 17 -6.16 -9.83 20.07
N GLU A 18 -6.48 -8.62 19.60
CA GLU A 18 -6.11 -8.08 18.28
C GLU A 18 -5.36 -6.74 18.40
N PRO A 19 -4.15 -6.72 19.01
CA PRO A 19 -3.45 -5.49 19.34
C PRO A 19 -3.12 -4.62 18.11
N GLU A 20 -2.79 -5.24 16.96
CA GLU A 20 -2.49 -4.53 15.72
C GLU A 20 -3.73 -3.80 15.18
N PHE A 21 -4.91 -4.43 15.30
CA PHE A 21 -6.17 -3.80 14.88
C PHE A 21 -6.54 -2.64 15.82
N ILE A 22 -6.41 -2.82 17.13
CA ILE A 22 -6.65 -1.74 18.11
C ILE A 22 -5.75 -0.55 17.85
N GLN A 23 -4.46 -0.78 17.58
CA GLN A 23 -3.51 0.28 17.26
C GLN A 23 -3.94 1.05 16.02
N ALA A 24 -4.19 0.36 14.91
CA ALA A 24 -4.58 0.99 13.65
C ALA A 24 -5.90 1.78 13.76
N ALA A 25 -6.89 1.21 14.45
CA ALA A 25 -8.16 1.89 14.69
C ALA A 25 -7.96 3.13 15.56
N THR A 26 -7.12 3.05 16.59
CA THR A 26 -6.80 4.19 17.46
C THR A 26 -6.14 5.31 16.66
N GLU A 27 -5.14 5.01 15.85
CA GLU A 27 -4.43 5.98 15.01
C GLU A 27 -5.37 6.69 14.02
N VAL A 28 -6.33 5.97 13.46
CA VAL A 28 -7.31 6.57 12.53
C VAL A 28 -8.37 7.36 13.29
N LEU A 29 -9.09 6.73 14.23
CA LEU A 29 -10.26 7.33 14.85
C LEU A 29 -9.93 8.61 15.63
N THR A 30 -8.78 8.70 16.29
CA THR A 30 -8.34 9.92 16.98
C THR A 30 -8.19 11.12 16.05
N THR A 31 -7.93 10.90 14.77
CA THR A 31 -7.85 11.98 13.77
C THR A 31 -9.21 12.42 13.23
N LEU A 32 -10.28 11.69 13.56
CA LEU A 32 -11.62 11.97 13.05
C LEU A 32 -12.46 12.87 13.98
N GLU A 33 -11.98 13.18 15.17
CA GLU A 33 -12.70 14.00 16.14
C GLU A 33 -13.29 15.28 15.51
N PRO A 34 -12.52 16.12 14.76
CA PRO A 34 -13.06 17.35 14.20
C PRO A 34 -14.15 17.12 13.14
N VAL A 35 -14.08 15.97 12.45
CA VAL A 35 -15.07 15.60 11.43
C VAL A 35 -16.37 15.15 12.08
N ILE A 36 -16.28 14.36 13.15
CA ILE A 36 -17.44 13.86 13.87
C ILE A 36 -18.16 15.03 14.56
N GLU A 37 -17.45 15.93 15.22
CA GLU A 37 -18.03 17.12 15.84
C GLU A 37 -18.77 18.02 14.84
N ALA A 38 -18.21 18.17 13.63
CA ALA A 38 -18.83 18.96 12.57
C ALA A 38 -20.01 18.26 11.88
N ASN A 39 -20.20 16.95 12.08
CA ASN A 39 -21.21 16.14 11.37
C ASN A 39 -21.93 15.17 12.32
N PRO A 40 -22.80 15.67 13.22
CA PRO A 40 -23.46 14.84 14.24
C PRO A 40 -24.34 13.72 13.66
N GLN A 41 -24.69 13.77 12.38
CA GLN A 41 -25.40 12.69 11.68
C GLN A 41 -24.59 11.39 11.62
N TYR A 42 -23.26 11.44 11.69
CA TYR A 42 -22.43 10.24 11.69
C TYR A 42 -22.57 9.45 12.98
N GLU A 43 -22.60 10.14 14.14
CA GLU A 43 -22.89 9.53 15.44
C GLU A 43 -24.30 8.95 15.46
N ALA A 44 -25.31 9.75 15.05
CA ALA A 44 -26.70 9.32 15.02
C ALA A 44 -26.94 8.06 14.13
N ALA A 45 -26.11 7.83 13.13
CA ALA A 45 -26.16 6.66 12.27
C ALA A 45 -25.23 5.51 12.67
N GLY A 46 -24.49 5.61 13.78
CA GLY A 46 -23.55 4.60 14.25
C GLY A 46 -22.44 4.33 13.24
N ILE A 47 -21.90 5.37 12.61
CA ILE A 47 -20.92 5.20 11.52
C ILE A 47 -19.61 4.60 12.03
N LEU A 48 -19.12 4.98 13.20
CA LEU A 48 -17.85 4.44 13.72
C LEU A 48 -17.96 2.98 14.11
N GLU A 49 -19.07 2.56 14.74
CA GLU A 49 -19.35 1.16 15.07
C GLU A 49 -19.34 0.29 13.81
N ARG A 50 -20.05 0.75 12.77
CA ARG A 50 -20.18 0.03 11.50
C ARG A 50 -18.90 0.07 10.67
N LEU A 51 -18.08 1.11 10.79
CA LEU A 51 -16.81 1.24 10.10
C LEU A 51 -15.72 0.34 10.71
N THR A 52 -15.77 0.12 12.02
CA THR A 52 -14.76 -0.66 12.76
C THR A 52 -15.11 -2.14 12.89
N GLU A 53 -16.32 -2.53 12.54
CA GLU A 53 -16.73 -3.94 12.46
C GLU A 53 -16.76 -4.42 11.00
N PRO A 54 -16.01 -5.47 10.63
CA PRO A 54 -16.03 -5.98 9.25
C PRO A 54 -17.39 -6.60 8.90
N GLU A 55 -17.85 -6.38 7.67
CA GLU A 55 -19.10 -6.95 7.18
C GLU A 55 -19.06 -8.49 7.19
N ARG A 56 -17.89 -9.10 6.92
CA ARG A 56 -17.70 -10.56 6.98
C ARG A 56 -16.25 -10.93 7.30
N GLN A 57 -16.09 -11.95 8.11
CA GLN A 57 -14.83 -12.62 8.36
C GLN A 57 -14.94 -14.09 7.97
N ILE A 58 -14.12 -14.53 7.04
CA ILE A 58 -14.15 -15.88 6.47
C ILE A 58 -12.84 -16.57 6.82
N MET A 59 -12.93 -17.69 7.48
CA MET A 59 -11.78 -18.56 7.81
C MET A 59 -12.04 -19.96 7.32
N PHE A 60 -11.05 -20.58 6.69
CA PHE A 60 -11.15 -21.92 6.12
C PHE A 60 -9.85 -22.69 6.22
N ARG A 61 -9.97 -24.02 6.16
CA ARG A 61 -8.84 -24.95 6.15
C ARG A 61 -8.28 -25.08 4.74
N VAL A 62 -6.93 -25.06 4.62
CA VAL A 62 -6.21 -25.25 3.36
C VAL A 62 -5.30 -26.47 3.47
N PRO A 63 -5.77 -27.68 3.11
CA PRO A 63 -4.93 -28.88 3.07
C PRO A 63 -4.16 -28.94 1.73
N TRP A 64 -2.88 -29.32 1.80
CA TRP A 64 -2.06 -29.50 0.62
C TRP A 64 -0.98 -30.56 0.84
N VAL A 65 -0.37 -31.07 -0.22
CA VAL A 65 0.64 -32.12 -0.16
C VAL A 65 1.95 -31.59 -0.74
N ASP A 66 3.05 -31.75 0.01
CA ASP A 66 4.38 -31.36 -0.45
C ASP A 66 4.98 -32.34 -1.48
N ASP A 67 6.18 -32.01 -1.96
CA ASP A 67 6.87 -32.82 -2.96
C ASP A 67 7.29 -34.21 -2.45
N ASN A 68 7.31 -34.43 -1.13
CA ASN A 68 7.60 -35.71 -0.47
C ASN A 68 6.33 -36.54 -0.18
N GLY A 69 5.15 -36.05 -0.56
CA GLY A 69 3.88 -36.72 -0.30
C GLY A 69 3.31 -36.49 1.11
N LYS A 70 3.92 -35.59 1.90
CA LYS A 70 3.43 -35.25 3.24
C LYS A 70 2.28 -34.26 3.18
N VAL A 71 1.22 -34.54 3.94
CA VAL A 71 0.07 -33.65 4.09
C VAL A 71 0.37 -32.51 5.05
N HIS A 72 0.04 -31.31 4.64
CA HIS A 72 0.08 -30.08 5.43
C HIS A 72 -1.30 -29.45 5.51
N VAL A 73 -1.54 -28.68 6.57
CA VAL A 73 -2.80 -27.95 6.76
C VAL A 73 -2.46 -26.52 7.21
N ASN A 74 -2.87 -25.55 6.43
CA ASN A 74 -2.79 -24.13 6.75
C ASN A 74 -4.19 -23.55 6.98
N ARG A 75 -4.24 -22.32 7.51
CA ARG A 75 -5.46 -21.53 7.65
C ARG A 75 -5.52 -20.50 6.56
N GLY A 76 -6.65 -20.39 5.89
CA GLY A 76 -6.97 -19.33 4.95
C GLY A 76 -7.91 -18.32 5.57
N TYR A 77 -7.75 -17.04 5.22
CA TYR A 77 -8.54 -15.92 5.72
C TYR A 77 -8.95 -15.00 4.60
N ARG A 78 -10.19 -14.48 4.68
CA ARG A 78 -10.65 -13.30 3.93
C ARG A 78 -11.54 -12.45 4.80
N VAL A 79 -11.14 -11.20 5.02
CA VAL A 79 -11.95 -10.19 5.69
C VAL A 79 -12.51 -9.26 4.62
N GLN A 80 -13.81 -9.30 4.45
CA GLN A 80 -14.61 -8.40 3.64
C GLN A 80 -15.06 -7.29 4.57
N PHE A 81 -14.32 -6.16 4.56
CA PHE A 81 -14.43 -5.20 5.64
C PHE A 81 -15.55 -4.20 5.41
N ASN A 82 -15.55 -3.53 4.27
CA ASN A 82 -16.56 -2.51 3.96
C ASN A 82 -16.78 -2.42 2.45
N SER A 83 -18.02 -2.49 2.01
CA SER A 83 -18.43 -2.46 0.60
C SER A 83 -19.20 -1.20 0.21
N ALA A 84 -19.30 -0.20 1.09
CA ALA A 84 -20.15 0.97 0.85
C ALA A 84 -19.81 1.75 -0.44
N ILE A 85 -18.55 1.72 -0.89
CA ILE A 85 -18.12 2.45 -2.09
C ILE A 85 -17.77 1.54 -3.28
N GLY A 86 -17.95 0.23 -3.16
CA GLY A 86 -17.72 -0.73 -4.25
C GLY A 86 -17.31 -2.12 -3.75
N PRO A 87 -16.96 -3.05 -4.66
CA PRO A 87 -16.53 -4.40 -4.31
C PRO A 87 -15.36 -4.37 -3.33
N TYR A 88 -15.32 -5.35 -2.40
CA TYR A 88 -14.17 -5.47 -1.52
C TYR A 88 -12.87 -5.62 -2.32
N LYS A 89 -11.85 -4.89 -1.97
CA LYS A 89 -10.57 -4.88 -2.69
C LYS A 89 -9.41 -4.89 -1.71
N GLY A 90 -8.47 -5.80 -1.93
CA GLY A 90 -7.22 -5.85 -1.16
C GLY A 90 -6.46 -7.16 -1.35
N GLY A 91 -5.17 -7.12 -1.04
CA GLY A 91 -4.23 -8.20 -1.32
C GLY A 91 -4.43 -9.46 -0.47
N LEU A 92 -3.85 -10.55 -0.96
CA LEU A 92 -3.65 -11.81 -0.23
C LEU A 92 -2.20 -11.86 0.24
N ARG A 93 -1.99 -12.10 1.54
CA ARG A 93 -0.65 -12.25 2.15
C ARG A 93 -0.37 -13.69 2.48
N LEU A 94 0.75 -14.22 2.00
CA LEU A 94 1.26 -15.54 2.39
C LEU A 94 2.52 -15.37 3.23
N HIS A 95 2.37 -15.54 4.54
CA HIS A 95 3.47 -15.38 5.49
C HIS A 95 3.14 -16.11 6.79
N PRO A 96 4.12 -16.75 7.48
CA PRO A 96 3.88 -17.49 8.73
C PRO A 96 3.23 -16.67 9.85
N SER A 97 3.41 -15.35 9.87
CA SER A 97 2.81 -14.48 10.89
C SER A 97 1.33 -14.19 10.67
N VAL A 98 0.74 -14.59 9.53
CA VAL A 98 -0.64 -14.27 9.21
C VAL A 98 -1.60 -14.97 10.18
N ASN A 99 -2.46 -14.17 10.77
CA ASN A 99 -3.59 -14.58 11.59
C ASN A 99 -4.79 -13.67 11.31
N LEU A 100 -5.94 -13.97 11.91
CA LEU A 100 -7.17 -13.21 11.64
C LEU A 100 -7.05 -11.74 12.06
N GLY A 101 -6.44 -11.44 13.21
CA GLY A 101 -6.25 -10.07 13.70
C GLY A 101 -5.40 -9.21 12.76
N ILE A 102 -4.30 -9.78 12.21
CA ILE A 102 -3.47 -9.10 11.21
C ILE A 102 -4.26 -8.85 9.92
N ILE A 103 -5.06 -9.80 9.46
CA ILE A 103 -5.87 -9.62 8.25
C ILE A 103 -6.98 -8.59 8.47
N LYS A 104 -7.59 -8.57 9.67
CA LYS A 104 -8.58 -7.57 10.07
C LYS A 104 -7.97 -6.16 10.09
N PHE A 105 -6.83 -5.99 10.76
CA PHE A 105 -6.06 -4.74 10.76
C PHE A 105 -5.79 -4.22 9.35
N LEU A 106 -5.22 -5.06 8.49
CA LEU A 106 -4.90 -4.70 7.11
C LEU A 106 -6.15 -4.41 6.26
N GLY A 107 -7.25 -5.08 6.54
CA GLY A 107 -8.54 -4.86 5.89
C GLY A 107 -9.14 -3.50 6.25
N PHE A 108 -9.04 -3.10 7.51
CA PHE A 108 -9.47 -1.79 8.00
C PHE A 108 -8.69 -0.64 7.33
N GLU A 109 -7.37 -0.72 7.32
CA GLU A 109 -6.55 0.28 6.64
C GLU A 109 -6.85 0.38 5.14
N GLN A 110 -7.20 -0.76 4.53
CA GLN A 110 -7.51 -0.81 3.11
C GLN A 110 -8.77 -0.01 2.74
N ILE A 111 -9.74 0.14 3.66
CA ILE A 111 -10.95 0.95 3.43
C ILE A 111 -10.57 2.39 3.06
N LEU A 112 -9.78 3.03 3.91
CA LEU A 112 -9.40 4.43 3.74
C LEU A 112 -8.47 4.63 2.54
N LYS A 113 -7.51 3.72 2.37
CA LYS A 113 -6.59 3.75 1.23
C LYS A 113 -7.33 3.66 -0.11
N ASN A 114 -8.28 2.74 -0.23
CA ASN A 114 -9.07 2.56 -1.44
C ASN A 114 -9.99 3.74 -1.70
N SER A 115 -10.62 4.26 -0.66
CA SER A 115 -11.48 5.43 -0.72
C SER A 115 -10.77 6.66 -1.30
N LEU A 116 -9.51 6.90 -0.92
CA LEU A 116 -8.71 8.01 -1.42
C LEU A 116 -8.53 7.99 -2.95
N THR A 117 -8.50 6.82 -3.58
CA THR A 117 -8.35 6.71 -5.04
C THR A 117 -9.49 7.37 -5.82
N GLY A 118 -10.62 7.61 -5.19
CA GLY A 118 -11.82 8.10 -5.88
C GLY A 118 -12.56 7.02 -6.68
N LEU A 119 -11.99 5.83 -6.82
CA LEU A 119 -12.53 4.73 -7.61
C LEU A 119 -13.54 3.89 -6.81
N PRO A 120 -14.47 3.18 -7.46
CA PRO A 120 -15.53 2.41 -6.80
C PRO A 120 -14.99 1.05 -6.31
N ILE A 121 -14.18 1.07 -5.28
CA ILE A 121 -13.59 -0.10 -4.62
C ILE A 121 -13.68 0.02 -3.11
N GLY A 122 -14.23 -1.00 -2.46
CA GLY A 122 -14.34 -1.12 -1.02
C GLY A 122 -13.06 -1.65 -0.37
N GLY A 123 -13.12 -2.00 0.90
CA GLY A 123 -12.00 -2.51 1.68
C GLY A 123 -12.09 -4.01 1.97
N GLY A 124 -11.02 -4.74 1.75
CA GLY A 124 -10.90 -6.14 2.12
C GLY A 124 -9.45 -6.59 2.18
N LYS A 125 -9.20 -7.70 2.84
CA LYS A 125 -7.87 -8.31 2.96
C LYS A 125 -7.99 -9.80 3.15
N GLY A 126 -6.95 -10.55 2.74
CA GLY A 126 -6.91 -11.99 2.95
C GLY A 126 -5.48 -12.52 3.06
N GLY A 127 -5.38 -13.82 3.23
CA GLY A 127 -4.08 -14.47 3.30
C GLY A 127 -4.09 -15.81 4.00
N SER A 128 -2.91 -16.31 4.27
CA SER A 128 -2.68 -17.57 4.98
C SER A 128 -1.35 -17.55 5.73
N ASP A 129 -1.26 -18.36 6.78
CA ASP A 129 -0.03 -18.66 7.51
C ASP A 129 0.97 -19.55 6.73
N PHE A 130 0.69 -19.82 5.47
CA PHE A 130 1.60 -20.52 4.56
C PHE A 130 2.86 -19.72 4.28
N ASP A 131 4.04 -20.35 4.39
CA ASP A 131 5.32 -19.75 4.02
C ASP A 131 5.75 -20.23 2.62
N PRO A 132 5.74 -19.36 1.58
CA PRO A 132 6.19 -19.73 0.24
C PRO A 132 7.71 -19.83 0.11
N LYS A 133 8.49 -19.36 1.09
CA LYS A 133 9.95 -19.43 1.03
C LYS A 133 10.46 -20.86 1.05
N GLY A 134 11.33 -21.19 0.10
CA GLY A 134 11.92 -22.51 0.00
C GLY A 134 10.98 -23.61 -0.52
N LYS A 135 9.76 -23.25 -0.93
CA LYS A 135 8.82 -24.16 -1.58
C LYS A 135 9.07 -24.23 -3.09
N SER A 136 8.82 -25.40 -3.66
CA SER A 136 8.84 -25.58 -5.11
C SER A 136 7.66 -24.87 -5.78
N ASP A 137 7.77 -24.61 -7.08
CA ASP A 137 6.65 -24.04 -7.87
C ASP A 137 5.41 -24.96 -7.84
N ARG A 138 5.63 -26.30 -7.79
CA ARG A 138 4.56 -27.28 -7.67
C ARG A 138 3.86 -27.19 -6.30
N GLU A 139 4.60 -27.10 -5.21
CA GLU A 139 4.05 -26.96 -3.86
C GLU A 139 3.22 -25.67 -3.75
N ILE A 140 3.75 -24.54 -4.24
CA ILE A 140 3.03 -23.26 -4.25
C ILE A 140 1.76 -23.34 -5.10
N MET A 141 1.83 -24.00 -6.27
CA MET A 141 0.65 -24.19 -7.13
C MET A 141 -0.41 -25.01 -6.43
N VAL A 142 -0.04 -26.13 -5.82
CA VAL A 142 -0.97 -27.03 -5.09
C VAL A 142 -1.62 -26.27 -3.92
N PHE A 143 -0.82 -25.50 -3.15
CA PHE A 143 -1.35 -24.64 -2.09
C PHE A 143 -2.35 -23.62 -2.63
N CYS A 144 -2.00 -22.86 -3.67
CA CYS A 144 -2.87 -21.85 -4.28
C CYS A 144 -4.18 -22.45 -4.79
N GLN A 145 -4.13 -23.63 -5.39
CA GLN A 145 -5.32 -24.35 -5.87
C GLN A 145 -6.23 -24.76 -4.71
N SER A 146 -5.66 -25.32 -3.63
CA SER A 146 -6.42 -25.65 -2.44
C SER A 146 -7.04 -24.41 -1.78
N PHE A 147 -6.26 -23.35 -1.62
CA PHE A 147 -6.73 -22.07 -1.07
C PHE A 147 -7.91 -21.52 -1.88
N MET A 148 -7.80 -21.48 -3.21
CA MET A 148 -8.85 -20.96 -4.09
C MET A 148 -10.09 -21.84 -4.11
N THR A 149 -9.95 -23.16 -3.87
CA THR A 149 -11.08 -24.09 -3.80
C THR A 149 -12.08 -23.74 -2.68
N GLU A 150 -11.60 -23.07 -1.64
CA GLU A 150 -12.47 -22.51 -0.60
C GLU A 150 -12.86 -21.06 -0.88
N LEU A 151 -11.88 -20.23 -1.26
CA LEU A 151 -12.09 -18.78 -1.42
C LEU A 151 -13.07 -18.43 -2.56
N TYR A 152 -13.15 -19.21 -3.63
CA TYR A 152 -13.94 -18.89 -4.83
C TYR A 152 -15.43 -18.61 -4.54
N ARG A 153 -15.96 -19.18 -3.46
CA ARG A 153 -17.36 -19.00 -3.05
C ARG A 153 -17.70 -17.58 -2.61
N HIS A 154 -16.67 -16.83 -2.27
CA HIS A 154 -16.80 -15.54 -1.58
C HIS A 154 -16.30 -14.37 -2.42
N ILE A 155 -15.71 -14.63 -3.58
CA ILE A 155 -15.10 -13.61 -4.45
C ILE A 155 -15.72 -13.60 -5.84
N GLY A 156 -15.53 -12.51 -6.57
CA GLY A 156 -16.03 -12.32 -7.93
C GLY A 156 -15.78 -10.89 -8.40
N ALA A 157 -15.91 -10.65 -9.69
CA ALA A 157 -15.59 -9.37 -10.32
C ALA A 157 -16.34 -8.16 -9.68
N ASP A 158 -17.59 -8.39 -9.26
CA ASP A 158 -18.47 -7.35 -8.72
C ASP A 158 -18.72 -7.50 -7.20
N THR A 159 -18.09 -8.47 -6.56
CA THR A 159 -18.27 -8.75 -5.13
C THR A 159 -16.99 -8.47 -4.34
N ASP A 160 -15.92 -9.15 -4.70
CA ASP A 160 -14.64 -9.09 -3.99
C ASP A 160 -13.50 -9.45 -4.94
N VAL A 161 -12.56 -8.55 -5.11
CA VAL A 161 -11.44 -8.69 -6.06
C VAL A 161 -10.11 -8.67 -5.32
N PRO A 162 -9.57 -9.84 -4.92
CA PRO A 162 -8.27 -9.92 -4.29
C PRO A 162 -7.12 -9.51 -5.23
N ALA A 163 -5.96 -9.22 -4.64
CA ALA A 163 -4.73 -8.86 -5.34
C ALA A 163 -3.51 -9.54 -4.70
N GLY A 164 -2.31 -9.25 -5.20
CA GLY A 164 -1.06 -9.64 -4.55
C GLY A 164 -0.72 -8.79 -3.33
N ASP A 165 0.07 -9.37 -2.44
CA ASP A 165 0.70 -8.75 -1.27
C ASP A 165 1.96 -9.56 -0.92
N ILE A 166 2.52 -9.46 0.28
CA ILE A 166 3.69 -10.25 0.71
C ILE A 166 3.47 -11.74 0.42
N GLY A 167 4.42 -12.35 -0.28
CA GLY A 167 4.37 -13.76 -0.66
C GLY A 167 3.41 -14.11 -1.81
N VAL A 168 2.76 -13.12 -2.43
CA VAL A 168 1.84 -13.30 -3.57
C VAL A 168 2.22 -12.34 -4.69
N GLY A 169 2.92 -12.85 -5.67
CA GLY A 169 3.26 -12.14 -6.91
C GLY A 169 2.45 -12.65 -8.11
N GLY A 170 2.91 -12.31 -9.31
CA GLY A 170 2.24 -12.70 -10.56
C GLY A 170 2.10 -14.21 -10.74
N ARG A 171 3.06 -15.02 -10.25
CA ARG A 171 3.01 -16.47 -10.25
C ARG A 171 1.84 -16.99 -9.44
N GLU A 172 1.73 -16.59 -8.19
CA GLU A 172 0.67 -16.99 -7.26
C GLU A 172 -0.70 -16.53 -7.79
N ILE A 173 -0.80 -15.29 -8.26
CA ILE A 173 -2.02 -14.77 -8.90
C ILE A 173 -2.41 -15.64 -10.10
N GLY A 174 -1.46 -16.08 -10.91
CA GLY A 174 -1.71 -16.99 -12.01
C GLY A 174 -2.31 -18.33 -11.57
N TYR A 175 -1.74 -18.95 -10.53
CA TYR A 175 -2.23 -20.23 -9.99
C TYR A 175 -3.63 -20.07 -9.37
N LEU A 176 -3.85 -19.00 -8.61
CA LEU A 176 -5.16 -18.68 -8.02
C LEU A 176 -6.22 -18.44 -9.10
N TYR A 177 -5.90 -17.64 -10.13
CA TYR A 177 -6.81 -17.34 -11.22
C TYR A 177 -7.15 -18.58 -12.06
N GLY A 178 -6.15 -19.41 -12.37
CA GLY A 178 -6.36 -20.64 -13.10
C GLY A 178 -7.33 -21.61 -12.40
N GLN A 179 -7.21 -21.74 -11.08
CA GLN A 179 -8.12 -22.57 -10.29
C GLN A 179 -9.52 -21.95 -10.20
N TYR A 180 -9.63 -20.64 -9.98
CA TYR A 180 -10.93 -19.94 -9.99
C TYR A 180 -11.66 -20.16 -11.31
N LYS A 181 -10.98 -19.89 -12.45
CA LYS A 181 -11.54 -20.08 -13.79
C LYS A 181 -12.01 -21.53 -14.01
N ARG A 182 -11.22 -22.50 -13.56
CA ARG A 182 -11.58 -23.92 -13.67
C ARG A 182 -12.86 -24.27 -12.91
N ILE A 183 -12.99 -23.80 -11.66
CA ILE A 183 -14.15 -24.11 -10.83
C ILE A 183 -15.40 -23.38 -11.32
N ARG A 184 -15.28 -22.09 -11.62
CA ARG A 184 -16.39 -21.25 -12.05
C ARG A 184 -16.83 -21.50 -13.50
N ASN A 185 -15.93 -22.10 -14.30
CA ASN A 185 -16.11 -22.24 -15.75
C ASN A 185 -16.46 -20.92 -16.44
N CYS A 186 -15.84 -19.83 -16.03
CA CYS A 186 -16.05 -18.51 -16.60
C CYS A 186 -14.73 -17.72 -16.63
N TYR A 187 -14.64 -16.76 -17.55
CA TYR A 187 -13.57 -15.79 -17.65
C TYR A 187 -14.12 -14.43 -17.20
N GLU A 188 -13.75 -14.01 -16.00
CA GLU A 188 -14.19 -12.74 -15.43
C GLU A 188 -13.05 -11.98 -14.77
N GLY A 189 -13.28 -10.70 -14.48
CA GLY A 189 -12.28 -9.78 -13.92
C GLY A 189 -12.03 -9.94 -12.42
N VAL A 190 -12.01 -11.17 -11.91
CA VAL A 190 -11.60 -11.48 -10.54
C VAL A 190 -10.09 -11.53 -10.44
N LEU A 191 -9.54 -11.13 -9.29
CA LEU A 191 -8.11 -10.93 -9.02
C LEU A 191 -7.48 -9.83 -9.87
N THR A 192 -6.54 -9.11 -9.31
CA THR A 192 -5.69 -8.14 -10.02
C THR A 192 -4.20 -8.45 -9.80
N GLY A 193 -3.35 -7.91 -10.66
CA GLY A 193 -1.96 -8.31 -10.78
C GLY A 193 -1.79 -9.54 -11.67
N LYS A 194 -2.76 -9.78 -12.57
CA LYS A 194 -2.71 -10.85 -13.56
C LYS A 194 -1.61 -10.58 -14.59
N GLY A 195 -1.16 -11.64 -15.26
CA GLY A 195 -0.29 -11.51 -16.42
C GLY A 195 -1.00 -10.84 -17.61
N LEU A 196 -0.24 -10.15 -18.43
CA LEU A 196 -0.77 -9.41 -19.59
C LEU A 196 -1.53 -10.31 -20.58
N THR A 197 -1.19 -11.59 -20.63
CA THR A 197 -1.83 -12.58 -21.53
C THR A 197 -3.23 -13.01 -21.10
N TYR A 198 -3.65 -12.65 -19.87
CA TYR A 198 -4.95 -13.05 -19.32
C TYR A 198 -5.61 -11.96 -18.47
N GLY A 199 -5.56 -10.73 -18.94
CA GLY A 199 -6.32 -9.61 -18.40
C GLY A 199 -5.58 -8.72 -17.40
N GLY A 200 -4.24 -8.81 -17.34
CA GLY A 200 -3.40 -7.88 -16.57
C GLY A 200 -3.30 -6.50 -17.21
N SER A 201 -2.93 -5.50 -16.44
CA SER A 201 -2.73 -4.12 -16.90
C SER A 201 -1.25 -3.80 -17.06
N LEU A 202 -0.92 -3.04 -18.09
CA LEU A 202 0.34 -2.32 -18.20
C LEU A 202 0.50 -1.30 -17.07
N ALA A 203 1.69 -0.80 -16.84
CA ALA A 203 2.07 0.13 -15.78
C ALA A 203 1.80 -0.36 -14.34
N ARG A 204 1.37 -1.62 -14.12
CA ARG A 204 1.09 -2.14 -12.77
C ARG A 204 2.34 -2.28 -11.92
N THR A 205 3.45 -2.67 -12.51
CA THR A 205 4.74 -2.84 -11.81
C THR A 205 5.29 -1.49 -11.35
N GLU A 206 5.15 -0.48 -12.18
CA GLU A 206 5.62 0.88 -11.98
C GLU A 206 4.73 1.67 -11.03
N ALA A 207 3.47 1.31 -10.94
CA ALA A 207 2.38 2.12 -10.39
C ALA A 207 2.61 2.70 -9.00
N THR A 208 3.20 1.93 -8.08
CA THR A 208 3.41 2.43 -6.72
C THR A 208 4.52 3.48 -6.69
N GLY A 209 5.64 3.24 -7.36
CA GLY A 209 6.75 4.18 -7.46
C GLY A 209 6.37 5.44 -8.24
N TYR A 210 5.71 5.27 -9.38
CA TYR A 210 5.22 6.41 -10.19
C TYR A 210 4.18 7.23 -9.43
N GLY A 211 3.21 6.56 -8.80
CA GLY A 211 2.19 7.22 -7.99
C GLY A 211 2.77 8.02 -6.84
N LEU A 212 3.78 7.48 -6.15
CA LEU A 212 4.50 8.17 -5.09
C LEU A 212 5.05 9.51 -5.60
N LEU A 213 5.68 9.52 -6.76
CA LEU A 213 6.26 10.74 -7.32
C LEU A 213 5.20 11.72 -7.81
N TYR A 214 4.09 11.26 -8.39
CA TYR A 214 2.98 12.13 -8.79
C TYR A 214 2.34 12.82 -7.59
N PHE A 215 2.11 12.09 -6.50
CA PHE A 215 1.63 12.68 -5.25
C PHE A 215 2.63 13.69 -4.67
N THR A 216 3.91 13.31 -4.60
CA THR A 216 4.98 14.15 -4.04
C THR A 216 5.15 15.43 -4.85
N ASP A 217 5.17 15.35 -6.17
CA ASP A 217 5.28 16.51 -7.07
C ASP A 217 4.07 17.47 -6.93
N ALA A 218 2.85 16.92 -6.84
CA ALA A 218 1.64 17.72 -6.58
C ALA A 218 1.72 18.45 -5.24
N MET A 219 2.16 17.75 -4.18
CA MET A 219 2.35 18.32 -2.85
C MET A 219 3.42 19.44 -2.86
N MET A 220 4.54 19.20 -3.52
CA MET A 220 5.62 20.19 -3.64
C MET A 220 5.15 21.43 -4.37
N LYS A 221 4.49 21.29 -5.53
CA LYS A 221 3.95 22.40 -6.32
C LYS A 221 2.95 23.25 -5.56
N LYS A 222 2.02 22.64 -4.84
CA LYS A 222 1.06 23.35 -3.97
C LYS A 222 1.78 24.22 -2.92
N ASN A 223 2.94 23.78 -2.46
CA ASN A 223 3.75 24.48 -1.46
C ASN A 223 4.88 25.35 -2.07
N GLY A 224 4.81 25.66 -3.36
CA GLY A 224 5.75 26.56 -4.04
C GLY A 224 7.13 25.96 -4.31
N MET A 225 7.25 24.64 -4.33
CA MET A 225 8.49 23.90 -4.58
C MET A 225 8.40 23.14 -5.90
N ASP A 226 9.56 22.84 -6.49
CA ASP A 226 9.70 22.00 -7.66
C ASP A 226 10.65 20.83 -7.34
N ILE A 227 10.31 19.64 -7.77
CA ILE A 227 11.16 18.46 -7.61
C ILE A 227 12.39 18.49 -8.55
N LYS A 228 12.31 19.23 -9.65
CA LYS A 228 13.40 19.37 -10.61
C LYS A 228 14.65 19.95 -9.95
N GLY A 229 15.77 19.27 -10.13
CA GLY A 229 17.06 19.66 -9.56
C GLY A 229 17.25 19.31 -8.08
N LYS A 230 16.25 18.75 -7.42
CA LYS A 230 16.34 18.34 -6.02
C LYS A 230 17.15 17.05 -5.85
N THR A 231 17.86 16.98 -4.74
CA THR A 231 18.57 15.76 -4.30
C THR A 231 17.59 14.87 -3.56
N VAL A 232 17.45 13.62 -4.03
CA VAL A 232 16.52 12.63 -3.48
C VAL A 232 17.28 11.45 -2.90
N VAL A 233 16.93 11.07 -1.68
CA VAL A 233 17.39 9.86 -1.00
C VAL A 233 16.25 8.84 -0.98
N ILE A 234 16.51 7.63 -1.46
CA ILE A 234 15.55 6.52 -1.51
C ILE A 234 16.12 5.32 -0.76
N SER A 235 15.31 4.69 0.08
CA SER A 235 15.60 3.36 0.64
C SER A 235 14.95 2.26 -0.19
N GLY A 236 15.49 1.04 -0.08
CA GLY A 236 15.01 -0.10 -0.85
C GLY A 236 15.67 -0.22 -2.23
N ALA A 237 15.47 -1.38 -2.84
CA ALA A 237 15.84 -1.70 -4.22
C ALA A 237 14.87 -2.73 -4.83
N GLY A 238 13.64 -2.75 -4.32
CA GLY A 238 12.51 -3.48 -4.90
C GLY A 238 11.72 -2.61 -5.88
N ASN A 239 10.59 -3.10 -6.36
CA ASN A 239 9.77 -2.42 -7.37
C ASN A 239 9.45 -0.96 -7.01
N VAL A 240 9.02 -0.69 -5.77
CA VAL A 240 8.67 0.67 -5.36
C VAL A 240 9.86 1.60 -5.51
N ALA A 241 11.02 1.22 -4.97
CA ALA A 241 12.23 2.04 -5.01
C ALA A 241 12.78 2.22 -6.44
N ILE A 242 12.81 1.16 -7.25
CA ILE A 242 13.27 1.20 -8.64
C ILE A 242 12.42 2.17 -9.46
N TYR A 243 11.10 2.05 -9.40
CA TYR A 243 10.22 2.89 -10.21
C TYR A 243 9.97 4.29 -9.61
N ALA A 244 10.15 4.47 -8.30
CA ALA A 244 10.27 5.80 -7.70
C ALA A 244 11.53 6.52 -8.21
N THR A 245 12.68 5.82 -8.27
CA THR A 245 13.92 6.34 -8.86
C THR A 245 13.73 6.72 -10.32
N GLU A 246 13.11 5.86 -11.13
CA GLU A 246 12.85 6.12 -12.53
C GLU A 246 12.01 7.38 -12.73
N LYS A 247 10.90 7.49 -12.03
CA LYS A 247 10.01 8.65 -12.16
C LYS A 247 10.65 9.93 -11.60
N ALA A 248 11.40 9.86 -10.50
CA ALA A 248 12.14 11.00 -9.96
C ALA A 248 13.15 11.55 -10.97
N GLN A 249 13.92 10.67 -11.62
CA GLN A 249 14.87 11.06 -12.66
C GLN A 249 14.16 11.63 -13.90
N GLN A 250 13.02 11.06 -14.32
CA GLN A 250 12.19 11.62 -15.41
C GLN A 250 11.69 13.03 -15.11
N LEU A 251 11.38 13.33 -13.83
CA LEU A 251 10.96 14.65 -13.36
C LEU A 251 12.15 15.62 -13.16
N GLY A 252 13.38 15.15 -13.41
CA GLY A 252 14.59 15.96 -13.33
C GLY A 252 15.22 16.06 -11.94
N ALA A 253 14.84 15.20 -11.00
CA ALA A 253 15.50 15.08 -9.72
C ALA A 253 16.78 14.23 -9.82
N LYS A 254 17.70 14.40 -8.86
CA LYS A 254 18.90 13.59 -8.73
C LYS A 254 18.75 12.61 -7.55
N VAL A 255 18.52 11.34 -7.85
CA VAL A 255 18.48 10.27 -6.85
C VAL A 255 19.90 9.82 -6.57
N VAL A 256 20.35 9.85 -5.29
CA VAL A 256 21.72 9.59 -4.92
C VAL A 256 21.92 8.32 -4.09
N THR A 257 20.86 7.67 -3.62
CA THR A 257 20.96 6.45 -2.81
C THR A 257 19.91 5.41 -3.21
N MET A 258 20.25 4.15 -2.98
CA MET A 258 19.30 3.02 -2.85
C MET A 258 19.86 2.04 -1.80
N SER A 259 19.00 1.18 -1.23
CA SER A 259 19.43 0.22 -0.20
C SER A 259 18.80 -1.17 -0.39
N ASP A 260 19.45 -2.19 0.15
CA ASP A 260 18.85 -3.51 0.33
C ASP A 260 19.12 -4.05 1.74
N SER A 261 18.80 -5.31 2.02
CA SER A 261 18.94 -5.88 3.37
C SER A 261 20.39 -6.03 3.84
N THR A 262 21.38 -5.84 2.97
CA THR A 262 22.81 -5.96 3.32
C THR A 262 23.49 -4.60 3.51
N GLY A 263 22.96 -3.55 2.87
CA GLY A 263 23.55 -2.22 2.93
C GLY A 263 22.93 -1.25 1.94
N TRP A 264 23.63 -0.16 1.68
CA TRP A 264 23.15 0.91 0.81
C TRP A 264 24.28 1.48 -0.05
N ILE A 265 23.90 2.03 -1.18
CA ILE A 265 24.79 2.68 -2.14
C ILE A 265 24.58 4.19 -2.11
N TYR A 266 25.68 4.93 -2.31
CA TYR A 266 25.70 6.36 -2.53
C TYR A 266 26.44 6.66 -3.83
N ASP A 267 25.80 7.41 -4.72
CA ASP A 267 26.40 7.89 -5.97
C ASP A 267 26.15 9.40 -6.09
N ALA A 268 27.18 10.19 -5.86
CA ALA A 268 27.08 11.66 -5.90
C ALA A 268 26.70 12.20 -7.29
N GLU A 269 26.98 11.44 -8.35
CA GLU A 269 26.60 11.81 -9.72
C GLU A 269 25.15 11.43 -10.05
N GLY A 270 24.50 10.67 -9.19
CA GLY A 270 23.14 10.12 -9.35
C GLY A 270 23.17 8.64 -9.69
N ILE A 271 22.18 7.92 -9.15
CA ILE A 271 22.01 6.48 -9.35
C ILE A 271 21.85 6.14 -10.83
N ASP A 272 22.70 5.22 -11.31
CA ASP A 272 22.53 4.55 -12.60
C ASP A 272 21.44 3.46 -12.45
N LEU A 273 20.24 3.82 -12.86
CA LEU A 273 19.07 2.94 -12.72
C LEU A 273 19.19 1.69 -13.59
N ALA A 274 19.84 1.77 -14.76
CA ALA A 274 20.03 0.62 -15.63
C ALA A 274 20.91 -0.44 -14.94
N ALA A 275 21.98 0.00 -14.28
CA ALA A 275 22.83 -0.87 -13.48
C ALA A 275 22.05 -1.51 -12.31
N VAL A 276 21.19 -0.75 -11.61
CA VAL A 276 20.37 -1.29 -10.52
C VAL A 276 19.37 -2.32 -11.04
N LYS A 277 18.66 -2.06 -12.16
CA LYS A 277 17.75 -3.01 -12.78
C LYS A 277 18.47 -4.30 -13.19
N GLU A 278 19.64 -4.19 -13.81
CA GLU A 278 20.46 -5.36 -14.18
C GLU A 278 20.83 -6.20 -12.94
N ILE A 279 21.23 -5.56 -11.85
CA ILE A 279 21.60 -6.24 -10.60
C ILE A 279 20.39 -6.90 -9.94
N LYS A 280 19.27 -6.17 -9.81
CA LYS A 280 18.14 -6.60 -8.99
C LYS A 280 17.14 -7.47 -9.73
N GLU A 281 16.80 -7.14 -10.98
CA GLU A 281 15.75 -7.79 -11.74
C GLU A 281 16.32 -8.96 -12.58
N VAL A 282 17.49 -8.78 -13.19
CA VAL A 282 18.11 -9.79 -14.05
C VAL A 282 18.97 -10.76 -13.23
N LYS A 283 19.99 -10.24 -12.54
CA LYS A 283 20.95 -11.08 -11.79
C LYS A 283 20.42 -11.53 -10.43
N ARG A 284 19.39 -10.88 -9.91
CA ARG A 284 18.84 -11.12 -8.55
C ARG A 284 19.92 -11.05 -7.46
N ALA A 285 20.92 -10.19 -7.67
CA ALA A 285 22.05 -10.00 -6.80
C ALA A 285 21.84 -8.87 -5.77
N ARG A 286 22.87 -8.61 -4.96
CA ARG A 286 22.89 -7.53 -3.96
C ARG A 286 23.49 -6.26 -4.53
N LEU A 287 23.20 -5.12 -3.91
CA LEU A 287 23.73 -3.81 -4.31
C LEU A 287 25.24 -3.69 -4.13
N THR A 288 25.89 -4.63 -3.43
CA THR A 288 27.36 -4.79 -3.42
C THR A 288 27.97 -4.84 -4.83
N GLU A 289 27.21 -5.31 -5.82
CA GLU A 289 27.65 -5.39 -7.21
C GLU A 289 27.69 -4.03 -7.92
N TYR A 290 27.00 -3.00 -7.40
CA TYR A 290 26.82 -1.70 -8.05
C TYR A 290 28.14 -1.01 -8.37
N LYS A 291 29.13 -1.13 -7.49
CA LYS A 291 30.48 -0.54 -7.68
C LYS A 291 31.20 -1.05 -8.94
N LYS A 292 30.82 -2.23 -9.46
CA LYS A 292 31.35 -2.76 -10.72
C LYS A 292 30.89 -1.96 -11.94
N TYR A 293 29.74 -1.33 -11.87
CA TYR A 293 29.16 -0.47 -12.90
C TYR A 293 29.53 1.01 -12.70
N ARG A 294 29.60 1.43 -11.44
CA ARG A 294 29.87 2.80 -11.02
C ARG A 294 31.04 2.83 -10.03
N PRO A 295 32.32 2.79 -10.51
CA PRO A 295 33.50 2.66 -9.64
C PRO A 295 33.67 3.78 -8.60
N ASN A 296 33.16 5.00 -8.91
CA ASN A 296 33.23 6.17 -8.03
C ASN A 296 32.11 6.20 -6.97
N SER A 297 31.15 5.25 -7.02
CA SER A 297 30.10 5.15 -6.01
C SER A 297 30.64 4.52 -4.73
N GLU A 298 29.93 4.72 -3.64
CA GLU A 298 30.20 4.12 -2.34
C GLU A 298 29.21 3.03 -2.02
N TYR A 299 29.67 1.97 -1.35
CA TYR A 299 28.79 0.96 -0.74
C TYR A 299 29.07 0.94 0.77
N HIS A 300 28.02 0.99 1.56
CA HIS A 300 28.06 0.96 3.01
C HIS A 300 27.25 -0.22 3.52
N GLU A 301 27.81 -1.02 4.42
CA GLU A 301 27.11 -2.13 5.05
C GLU A 301 26.07 -1.63 6.09
N GLY A 302 24.99 -2.38 6.26
CA GLY A 302 23.98 -2.13 7.28
C GLY A 302 23.09 -0.93 6.97
N LYS A 303 22.62 -0.23 8.02
CA LYS A 303 21.74 0.93 7.94
C LYS A 303 22.55 2.22 7.82
N GLY A 304 21.91 3.30 7.33
CA GLY A 304 22.57 4.61 7.28
C GLY A 304 22.12 5.50 6.12
N VAL A 305 21.25 5.04 5.26
CA VAL A 305 20.78 5.79 4.09
C VAL A 305 20.26 7.19 4.44
N TRP A 306 19.64 7.35 5.61
CA TRP A 306 19.06 8.59 6.10
C TRP A 306 20.10 9.61 6.62
N THR A 307 21.37 9.25 6.67
CA THR A 307 22.46 10.18 7.04
C THR A 307 22.89 11.10 5.88
N VAL A 308 22.50 10.74 4.64
CA VAL A 308 22.85 11.51 3.45
C VAL A 308 22.00 12.77 3.36
N PRO A 309 22.61 13.98 3.25
CA PRO A 309 21.86 15.22 3.05
C PRO A 309 21.02 15.19 1.77
N CYS A 310 19.75 15.59 1.88
CA CYS A 310 18.82 15.59 0.75
C CYS A 310 17.73 16.65 0.92
N ASP A 311 17.08 17.00 -0.19
CA ASP A 311 15.86 17.81 -0.19
C ASP A 311 14.61 16.93 0.04
N VAL A 312 14.60 15.71 -0.52
CA VAL A 312 13.46 14.78 -0.50
C VAL A 312 13.92 13.41 -0.05
N ALA A 313 13.23 12.82 0.93
CA ALA A 313 13.45 11.46 1.39
C ALA A 313 12.24 10.58 1.07
N LEU A 314 12.49 9.45 0.41
CA LEU A 314 11.47 8.48 0.00
C LEU A 314 11.73 7.11 0.62
N PRO A 315 11.15 6.80 1.78
CA PRO A 315 11.27 5.47 2.38
C PRO A 315 10.42 4.45 1.60
N CYS A 316 11.11 3.55 0.87
CA CYS A 316 10.52 2.60 -0.07
C CYS A 316 10.88 1.14 0.21
N ALA A 317 11.46 0.83 1.38
CA ALA A 317 11.91 -0.52 1.70
C ALA A 317 10.90 -1.30 2.56
N THR A 318 10.88 -1.05 3.86
CA THR A 318 10.12 -1.87 4.81
C THR A 318 9.43 -1.04 5.89
N GLN A 319 8.48 -1.68 6.57
CA GLN A 319 7.82 -1.10 7.74
C GLN A 319 8.83 -0.75 8.84
N ASN A 320 8.63 0.40 9.51
CA ASN A 320 9.44 0.90 10.63
C ASN A 320 10.95 0.99 10.31
N GLU A 321 11.31 1.28 9.07
CA GLU A 321 12.70 1.46 8.66
C GLU A 321 13.30 2.82 9.05
N LEU A 322 12.45 3.82 9.27
CA LEU A 322 12.81 5.19 9.62
C LEU A 322 12.29 5.50 11.03
N ASN A 323 13.20 5.57 11.98
CA ASN A 323 12.89 5.83 13.39
C ASN A 323 13.07 7.32 13.77
N GLU A 324 12.84 7.66 15.03
CA GLU A 324 12.93 9.03 15.55
C GLU A 324 14.30 9.67 15.32
N GLU A 325 15.40 8.93 15.54
CA GLU A 325 16.78 9.44 15.37
C GLU A 325 17.12 9.66 13.89
N ASP A 326 16.63 8.79 13.01
CA ASP A 326 16.75 8.96 11.57
C ASP A 326 16.00 10.24 11.13
N ALA A 327 14.79 10.47 11.66
CA ALA A 327 14.01 11.67 11.38
C ALA A 327 14.71 12.95 11.84
N LYS A 328 15.25 12.98 13.07
CA LYS A 328 16.05 14.10 13.57
C LYS A 328 17.28 14.38 12.70
N THR A 329 17.91 13.32 12.21
CA THR A 329 19.08 13.41 11.30
C THR A 329 18.70 14.02 9.97
N LEU A 330 17.59 13.57 9.35
CA LEU A 330 17.07 14.14 8.11
C LEU A 330 16.71 15.62 8.26
N VAL A 331 16.00 15.99 9.34
CA VAL A 331 15.67 17.39 9.64
C VAL A 331 16.92 18.24 9.80
N LYS A 332 17.90 17.77 10.58
CA LYS A 332 19.19 18.44 10.76
C LYS A 332 19.94 18.63 9.44
N ASN A 333 19.84 17.68 8.53
CA ASN A 333 20.47 17.72 7.22
C ASN A 333 19.67 18.52 6.17
N GLY A 334 18.56 19.14 6.56
CA GLY A 334 17.82 20.08 5.72
C GLY A 334 16.77 19.47 4.79
N VAL A 335 16.28 18.23 5.09
CA VAL A 335 15.17 17.64 4.32
C VAL A 335 13.96 18.56 4.33
N GLN A 336 13.31 18.71 3.19
CA GLN A 336 12.12 19.54 3.02
C GLN A 336 10.84 18.70 2.88
N VAL A 337 10.98 17.50 2.32
CA VAL A 337 9.87 16.61 1.99
C VAL A 337 10.22 15.17 2.38
N VAL A 338 9.28 14.50 3.02
CA VAL A 338 9.33 13.04 3.25
C VAL A 338 8.04 12.44 2.68
N ALA A 339 8.14 11.45 1.79
CA ALA A 339 6.98 10.80 1.20
C ALA A 339 7.12 9.27 1.23
N GLU A 340 6.17 8.61 1.84
CA GLU A 340 6.22 7.19 2.13
C GLU A 340 5.81 6.32 0.94
N GLY A 341 6.77 5.60 0.36
CA GLY A 341 6.53 4.60 -0.69
C GLY A 341 6.19 3.23 -0.14
N ALA A 342 6.79 2.82 0.97
CA ALA A 342 6.44 1.59 1.68
C ALA A 342 5.18 1.78 2.54
N ASN A 343 4.65 0.68 3.09
CA ASN A 343 3.57 0.75 4.06
C ASN A 343 4.16 1.00 5.46
N MET A 344 3.75 2.10 6.10
CA MET A 344 4.19 2.53 7.44
C MET A 344 5.72 2.44 7.65
N PRO A 345 6.54 3.05 6.78
CA PRO A 345 7.99 2.96 6.91
C PRO A 345 8.52 3.83 8.05
N SER A 346 7.84 4.93 8.38
CA SER A 346 8.20 5.80 9.50
C SER A 346 7.47 5.36 10.78
N THR A 347 8.18 5.41 11.92
CA THR A 347 7.53 5.24 13.21
C THR A 347 6.67 6.47 13.56
N ILE A 348 5.77 6.33 14.53
CA ILE A 348 4.93 7.45 14.99
C ILE A 348 5.81 8.59 15.51
N GLU A 349 6.86 8.28 16.26
CA GLU A 349 7.83 9.25 16.78
C GLU A 349 8.53 10.00 15.64
N ALA A 350 8.94 9.29 14.59
CA ALA A 350 9.55 9.90 13.41
C ALA A 350 8.57 10.85 12.69
N THR A 351 7.32 10.43 12.52
CA THR A 351 6.26 11.26 11.93
C THR A 351 6.02 12.54 12.74
N ASN A 352 6.00 12.43 14.07
CA ASN A 352 5.87 13.58 14.97
C ASN A 352 7.05 14.56 14.84
N VAL A 353 8.28 14.06 14.70
CA VAL A 353 9.47 14.90 14.45
C VAL A 353 9.30 15.70 13.16
N PHE A 354 8.88 15.05 12.06
CA PHE A 354 8.67 15.75 10.77
C PHE A 354 7.58 16.82 10.87
N GLN A 355 6.45 16.49 11.49
CA GLN A 355 5.34 17.45 11.66
C GLN A 355 5.75 18.66 12.51
N GLN A 356 6.43 18.44 13.64
CA GLN A 356 6.91 19.52 14.52
C GLN A 356 7.97 20.39 13.83
N ALA A 357 8.79 19.82 12.96
CA ALA A 357 9.79 20.55 12.19
C ALA A 357 9.19 21.27 10.95
N GLY A 358 7.89 21.13 10.68
CA GLY A 358 7.23 21.73 9.52
C GLY A 358 7.63 21.12 8.17
N ILE A 359 8.16 19.90 8.19
CA ILE A 359 8.48 19.14 6.98
C ILE A 359 7.19 18.70 6.29
N LEU A 360 7.14 18.80 4.97
CA LEU A 360 6.02 18.24 4.20
C LEU A 360 6.08 16.72 4.25
N PHE A 361 5.15 16.12 4.98
CA PHE A 361 5.10 14.67 5.17
C PHE A 361 3.90 14.06 4.46
N ALA A 362 4.14 13.15 3.52
CA ALA A 362 3.13 12.42 2.77
C ALA A 362 2.98 11.00 3.33
N PRO A 363 1.84 10.66 3.97
CA PRO A 363 1.63 9.36 4.57
C PRO A 363 1.46 8.27 3.51
N GLY A 364 1.95 7.07 3.80
CA GLY A 364 1.96 5.94 2.86
C GLY A 364 0.58 5.59 2.30
N LYS A 365 -0.48 5.61 3.12
CA LYS A 365 -1.85 5.31 2.66
C LYS A 365 -2.34 6.21 1.51
N ALA A 366 -1.84 7.43 1.41
CA ALA A 366 -2.12 8.35 0.30
C ALA A 366 -1.02 8.30 -0.78
N ALA A 367 0.24 8.46 -0.39
CA ALA A 367 1.35 8.57 -1.31
C ALA A 367 1.64 7.28 -2.10
N ASN A 368 1.44 6.10 -1.50
CA ASN A 368 1.68 4.82 -2.18
C ASN A 368 0.41 4.17 -2.77
N ALA A 369 -0.69 4.91 -2.87
CA ALA A 369 -1.96 4.40 -3.40
C ALA A 369 -1.93 4.06 -4.90
N GLY A 370 -0.86 4.40 -5.62
CA GLY A 370 -0.72 4.12 -7.06
C GLY A 370 -0.92 2.65 -7.42
N GLY A 371 -0.41 1.74 -6.58
CA GLY A 371 -0.57 0.30 -6.81
C GLY A 371 -2.03 -0.16 -6.79
N VAL A 372 -2.81 0.28 -5.81
CA VAL A 372 -4.24 -0.08 -5.73
C VAL A 372 -5.06 0.68 -6.77
N ALA A 373 -4.71 1.92 -7.09
CA ALA A 373 -5.33 2.70 -8.17
C ALA A 373 -5.21 1.96 -9.50
N THR A 374 -4.00 1.53 -9.87
CA THR A 374 -3.80 0.77 -11.12
C THR A 374 -4.47 -0.61 -11.07
N SER A 375 -4.57 -1.24 -9.89
CA SER A 375 -5.38 -2.46 -9.75
C SER A 375 -6.86 -2.20 -10.05
N ALA A 376 -7.42 -1.07 -9.64
CA ALA A 376 -8.80 -0.71 -9.99
C ALA A 376 -8.94 -0.36 -11.49
N LEU A 377 -7.91 0.24 -12.09
CA LEU A 377 -7.87 0.42 -13.55
C LEU A 377 -7.80 -0.91 -14.31
N GLU A 378 -7.12 -1.93 -13.77
CA GLU A 378 -7.16 -3.30 -14.30
C GLU A 378 -8.59 -3.87 -14.24
N MET A 379 -9.31 -3.66 -13.14
CA MET A 379 -10.73 -4.05 -13.04
C MET A 379 -11.58 -3.38 -14.12
N SER A 380 -11.40 -2.07 -14.35
CA SER A 380 -12.10 -1.34 -15.41
C SER A 380 -11.82 -1.92 -16.81
N GLN A 381 -10.56 -2.16 -17.14
CA GLN A 381 -10.16 -2.80 -18.39
C GLN A 381 -10.79 -4.19 -18.55
N ASN A 382 -10.85 -4.98 -17.46
CA ASN A 382 -11.47 -6.30 -17.47
C ASN A 382 -12.99 -6.21 -17.71
N SER A 383 -13.67 -5.24 -17.13
CA SER A 383 -15.11 -5.01 -17.33
C SER A 383 -15.43 -4.58 -18.75
N GLU A 384 -14.59 -3.74 -19.36
CA GLU A 384 -14.70 -3.31 -20.74
C GLU A 384 -14.27 -4.41 -21.73
N ARG A 385 -13.52 -5.43 -21.28
CA ARG A 385 -12.82 -6.44 -22.10
C ARG A 385 -11.83 -5.82 -23.09
N LEU A 386 -11.19 -4.73 -22.67
CA LEU A 386 -10.17 -4.02 -23.43
C LEU A 386 -8.84 -4.01 -22.66
N SER A 387 -7.77 -3.68 -23.36
CA SER A 387 -6.46 -3.39 -22.79
C SER A 387 -6.06 -1.98 -23.19
N TRP A 388 -5.68 -1.16 -22.23
CA TRP A 388 -5.20 0.19 -22.47
C TRP A 388 -3.68 0.19 -22.67
N SER A 389 -3.17 1.17 -23.39
CA SER A 389 -1.73 1.37 -23.54
C SER A 389 -1.07 1.77 -22.21
N PHE A 390 0.25 1.69 -22.16
CA PHE A 390 1.01 2.14 -20.99
C PHE A 390 0.73 3.61 -20.71
N GLU A 391 0.73 4.44 -21.73
CA GLU A 391 0.52 5.89 -21.66
C GLU A 391 -0.88 6.23 -21.15
N GLU A 392 -1.90 5.48 -21.58
CA GLU A 392 -3.28 5.65 -21.09
C GLU A 392 -3.40 5.31 -19.61
N VAL A 393 -2.80 4.21 -19.17
CA VAL A 393 -2.82 3.81 -17.76
C VAL A 393 -2.02 4.81 -16.91
N ASP A 394 -0.82 5.22 -17.36
CA ASP A 394 0.04 6.18 -16.63
C ASP A 394 -0.62 7.57 -16.53
N ALA A 395 -1.28 8.05 -17.58
CA ALA A 395 -2.02 9.30 -17.55
C ALA A 395 -3.18 9.26 -16.56
N LYS A 396 -3.95 8.15 -16.52
CA LYS A 396 -5.03 7.96 -15.53
C LYS A 396 -4.46 7.86 -14.11
N LEU A 397 -3.38 7.12 -13.91
CA LEU A 397 -2.69 7.01 -12.63
C LEU A 397 -2.24 8.38 -12.11
N LYS A 398 -1.62 9.18 -12.98
CA LYS A 398 -1.20 10.54 -12.63
C LYS A 398 -2.38 11.39 -12.15
N GLY A 399 -3.47 11.43 -12.91
CA GLY A 399 -4.67 12.17 -12.53
C GLY A 399 -5.28 11.70 -11.22
N ILE A 400 -5.29 10.38 -10.95
CA ILE A 400 -5.77 9.83 -9.68
C ILE A 400 -4.88 10.30 -8.52
N MET A 401 -3.56 10.23 -8.65
CA MET A 401 -2.64 10.62 -7.58
C MET A 401 -2.66 12.12 -7.27
N GLU A 402 -2.78 12.96 -8.32
CA GLU A 402 -2.99 14.39 -8.16
C GLU A 402 -4.31 14.71 -7.45
N ASN A 403 -5.39 14.00 -7.78
CA ASN A 403 -6.69 14.13 -7.10
C ASN A 403 -6.64 13.64 -5.65
N ILE A 404 -5.91 12.55 -5.36
CA ILE A 404 -5.69 12.11 -3.97
C ILE A 404 -5.05 13.23 -3.17
N PHE A 405 -3.98 13.84 -3.68
CA PHE A 405 -3.33 14.94 -2.98
C PHE A 405 -4.29 16.13 -2.79
N ALA A 406 -5.01 16.55 -3.83
CA ALA A 406 -5.94 17.67 -3.75
C ALA A 406 -7.04 17.44 -2.68
N ASN A 407 -7.59 16.23 -2.60
CA ASN A 407 -8.60 15.87 -1.61
C ASN A 407 -8.03 15.82 -0.18
N VAL A 408 -6.81 15.31 -0.01
CA VAL A 408 -6.09 15.26 1.27
C VAL A 408 -5.79 16.67 1.77
N ASP A 409 -5.29 17.54 0.90
CA ASP A 409 -4.98 18.94 1.21
C ASP A 409 -6.26 19.72 1.59
N ALA A 410 -7.31 19.61 0.78
CA ALA A 410 -8.60 20.26 1.04
C ALA A 410 -9.24 19.77 2.36
N ALA A 411 -9.14 18.49 2.69
CA ALA A 411 -9.64 17.95 3.94
C ALA A 411 -8.83 18.50 5.14
N ALA A 412 -7.52 18.55 5.05
CA ALA A 412 -6.67 19.11 6.08
C ALA A 412 -6.99 20.61 6.31
N GLU A 413 -7.14 21.40 5.24
CA GLU A 413 -7.48 22.82 5.32
C GLU A 413 -8.88 23.02 5.95
N LYS A 414 -9.89 22.27 5.48
CA LYS A 414 -11.29 22.40 5.92
C LYS A 414 -11.45 22.20 7.42
N TYR A 415 -10.70 21.30 8.02
CA TYR A 415 -10.79 20.95 9.43
C TYR A 415 -9.69 21.62 10.29
N GLY A 416 -9.03 22.68 9.77
CA GLY A 416 -8.10 23.52 10.55
C GLY A 416 -6.70 22.92 10.77
N HIS A 417 -6.33 21.91 10.01
CA HIS A 417 -5.04 21.21 10.11
C HIS A 417 -4.22 21.35 8.83
N SER A 418 -4.15 22.57 8.27
CA SER A 418 -3.40 22.85 7.05
C SER A 418 -2.00 22.22 7.07
N LYS A 419 -1.62 21.57 5.96
CA LYS A 419 -0.37 20.82 5.78
C LYS A 419 -0.19 19.57 6.66
N ASN A 420 -1.15 19.20 7.49
CA ASN A 420 -1.15 17.90 8.15
C ASN A 420 -1.80 16.86 7.24
N TYR A 421 -1.02 16.31 6.30
CA TYR A 421 -1.52 15.38 5.30
C TYR A 421 -1.81 13.97 5.86
N VAL A 422 -1.30 13.63 7.04
CA VAL A 422 -1.70 12.41 7.76
C VAL A 422 -3.17 12.51 8.16
N MET A 423 -3.52 13.60 8.81
CA MET A 423 -4.90 13.87 9.22
C MET A 423 -5.82 14.07 8.02
N GLY A 424 -5.35 14.84 7.02
CA GLY A 424 -6.08 15.05 5.77
C GLY A 424 -6.41 13.74 5.05
N ALA A 425 -5.48 12.78 4.99
CA ALA A 425 -5.70 11.48 4.37
C ALA A 425 -6.73 10.64 5.11
N ASN A 426 -6.66 10.59 6.46
CA ASN A 426 -7.65 9.87 7.26
C ASN A 426 -9.05 10.49 7.08
N ILE A 427 -9.16 11.81 7.16
CA ILE A 427 -10.43 12.54 7.02
C ILE A 427 -11.01 12.36 5.61
N ALA A 428 -10.23 12.60 4.56
CA ALA A 428 -10.69 12.48 3.18
C ALA A 428 -11.19 11.05 2.86
N GLY A 429 -10.42 10.05 3.31
CA GLY A 429 -10.81 8.65 3.17
C GLY A 429 -12.07 8.30 3.93
N PHE A 430 -12.19 8.76 5.17
CA PHE A 430 -13.34 8.51 6.03
C PHE A 430 -14.62 9.14 5.49
N VAL A 431 -14.62 10.43 5.17
CA VAL A 431 -15.83 11.18 4.76
C VAL A 431 -16.50 10.52 3.58
N LYS A 432 -15.75 10.10 2.57
CA LYS A 432 -16.33 9.44 1.39
C LYS A 432 -17.04 8.14 1.73
N VAL A 433 -16.46 7.32 2.63
CA VAL A 433 -17.06 6.05 3.05
C VAL A 433 -18.28 6.31 3.96
N ALA A 434 -18.14 7.23 4.92
CA ALA A 434 -19.20 7.59 5.85
C ALA A 434 -20.43 8.15 5.14
N ASP A 435 -20.23 9.04 4.17
CA ASP A 435 -21.33 9.59 3.36
C ASP A 435 -22.04 8.50 2.53
N ALA A 436 -21.29 7.56 1.96
CA ALA A 436 -21.86 6.42 1.25
C ALA A 436 -22.66 5.51 2.19
N MET A 437 -22.12 5.19 3.37
CA MET A 437 -22.82 4.40 4.40
C MET A 437 -24.08 5.09 4.90
N LEU A 438 -24.04 6.42 5.06
CA LEU A 438 -25.19 7.21 5.47
C LEU A 438 -26.30 7.21 4.40
N ALA A 439 -25.90 7.41 3.14
CA ALA A 439 -26.83 7.43 2.00
C ALA A 439 -27.52 6.08 1.74
N GLN A 440 -26.83 4.97 2.01
CA GLN A 440 -27.34 3.61 1.82
C GLN A 440 -28.20 3.12 2.99
N GLY A 441 -28.20 3.84 4.12
CA GLY A 441 -28.95 3.46 5.30
C GLY A 441 -28.24 2.42 6.17
N ILE A 442 -29.01 1.73 7.02
CA ILE A 442 -28.52 0.68 7.91
C ILE A 442 -28.78 -0.67 7.24
N VAL A 443 -27.74 -1.21 6.60
CA VAL A 443 -27.78 -2.48 5.86
C VAL A 443 -26.74 -3.45 6.39
#